data_45a73ed6cacd9aedeb46c1818eb8321a
#
_entry.id   45a73ed6cacd9aedeb46c1818eb8321a
#
_cell.length_a   1.000
_cell.length_b   1.000
_cell.length_c   1.000
_cell.angle_alpha   90.00
_cell.angle_beta   90.00
_cell.angle_gamma   90.00
#
_symmetry.space_group_name_H-M   'P 1'
#
loop_
_entity.id
_entity.type
_entity.pdbx_description
1 polymer ?
#
loop_
_entity_poly.entity_id
_entity_poly.type
_entity_poly.pdbx_seq_one_letter_code
_entity_poly.pdbx_strand_id
1 'polypeptide(L)'
;MHDIKNIIKNLNVSELPPETRRELKKYLVQKDIKSKHSLIKSNFMHFVKHMWPDFIEGEHHKIISEKFNNLKSGKIKRLIVNMPPRHTKSEFASFLLPAWMIGNRPKLKIIQATHTAELAVRFGRKAKHLMDSEEYKDVFPTRLQEDSKAAGRWQTAQGGEYFAVGVEGAVTGRGADLLIIDDPHSEQDAMNAKS
;
A
#
# COMPACT_ATOMS: atom_id res chain seq x y z
N MET A 1 -6.42 25.72 15.57
CA MET A 1 -6.64 25.29 14.16
C MET A 1 -8.04 25.63 13.63
N HIS A 2 -9.01 25.97 14.49
CA HIS A 2 -10.38 26.42 14.12
C HIS A 2 -10.40 27.84 13.55
N ASP A 3 -9.49 28.73 13.98
CA ASP A 3 -9.50 30.14 13.61
C ASP A 3 -9.19 30.44 12.14
N ILE A 4 -8.26 29.71 11.52
CA ILE A 4 -7.84 29.99 10.13
C ILE A 4 -8.95 29.67 9.12
N LYS A 5 -9.75 28.63 9.36
CA LYS A 5 -10.90 28.30 8.51
C LYS A 5 -12.00 29.36 8.58
N ASN A 6 -12.22 29.94 9.76
CA ASN A 6 -13.19 31.01 9.96
C ASN A 6 -12.69 32.33 9.37
N ILE A 7 -11.38 32.63 9.49
CA ILE A 7 -10.77 33.79 8.84
C ILE A 7 -10.89 33.72 7.32
N ILE A 8 -10.62 32.55 6.71
CA ILE A 8 -10.71 32.36 5.26
C ILE A 8 -12.18 32.43 4.77
N LYS A 9 -13.15 31.96 5.58
CA LYS A 9 -14.59 32.06 5.24
C LYS A 9 -15.10 33.51 5.26
N ASN A 10 -14.52 34.35 6.09
CA ASN A 10 -14.91 35.76 6.26
C ASN A 10 -14.10 36.74 5.41
N LEU A 11 -13.01 36.29 4.76
CA LEU A 11 -12.24 37.08 3.83
C LEU A 11 -12.96 37.16 2.49
N ASN A 12 -13.37 38.37 2.11
CA ASN A 12 -13.86 38.66 0.76
C ASN A 12 -12.65 38.54 -0.20
N VAL A 13 -12.43 37.33 -0.74
CA VAL A 13 -11.27 37.00 -1.60
C VAL A 13 -11.21 37.92 -2.83
N SER A 14 -12.34 38.50 -3.23
CA SER A 14 -12.41 39.43 -4.36
C SER A 14 -11.75 40.80 -4.07
N GLU A 15 -11.63 41.20 -2.82
CA GLU A 15 -11.04 42.48 -2.38
C GLU A 15 -9.54 42.41 -2.14
N LEU A 16 -8.95 41.22 -2.16
CA LEU A 16 -7.50 41.05 -1.97
C LEU A 16 -6.70 41.52 -3.18
N PRO A 17 -5.50 42.08 -3.01
CA PRO A 17 -4.59 42.39 -4.11
C PRO A 17 -4.32 41.12 -4.99
N PRO A 18 -4.12 41.29 -6.30
CA PRO A 18 -3.95 40.16 -7.22
C PRO A 18 -2.85 39.19 -6.82
N GLU A 19 -1.72 39.69 -6.30
CA GLU A 19 -0.60 38.86 -5.83
C GLU A 19 -0.98 38.03 -4.60
N THR A 20 -1.59 38.66 -3.60
CA THR A 20 -2.07 37.97 -2.38
C THR A 20 -3.12 36.92 -2.71
N ARG A 21 -3.99 37.16 -3.67
CA ARG A 21 -4.98 36.20 -4.16
C ARG A 21 -4.31 35.00 -4.81
N ARG A 22 -3.24 35.23 -5.59
CA ARG A 22 -2.46 34.17 -6.24
C ARG A 22 -1.72 33.30 -5.21
N GLU A 23 -1.12 33.91 -4.19
CA GLU A 23 -0.46 33.21 -3.09
C GLU A 23 -1.43 32.40 -2.24
N LEU A 24 -2.57 32.98 -1.88
CA LEU A 24 -3.63 32.28 -1.17
C LEU A 24 -4.15 31.06 -1.94
N LYS A 25 -4.35 31.20 -3.23
CA LYS A 25 -4.77 30.08 -4.10
C LYS A 25 -3.72 28.96 -4.11
N LYS A 26 -2.43 29.31 -4.25
CA LYS A 26 -1.32 28.31 -4.18
C LYS A 26 -1.30 27.61 -2.82
N TYR A 27 -1.43 28.37 -1.73
CA TYR A 27 -1.45 27.82 -0.37
C TYR A 27 -2.62 26.85 -0.15
N LEU A 28 -3.83 27.21 -0.60
CA LEU A 28 -5.01 26.37 -0.48
C LEU A 28 -4.87 25.06 -1.27
N VAL A 29 -4.36 25.12 -2.49
CA VAL A 29 -4.08 23.94 -3.33
C VAL A 29 -3.05 23.05 -2.65
N GLN A 30 -1.94 23.59 -2.17
CA GLN A 30 -0.93 22.79 -1.45
C GLN A 30 -1.47 22.14 -0.17
N LYS A 31 -2.33 22.86 0.57
CA LYS A 31 -2.98 22.35 1.77
C LYS A 31 -3.92 21.19 1.45
N ASP A 32 -4.68 21.30 0.37
CA ASP A 32 -5.60 20.24 -0.09
C ASP A 32 -4.82 19.01 -0.52
N ILE A 33 -3.75 19.15 -1.30
CA ILE A 33 -2.84 18.05 -1.68
C ILE A 33 -2.26 17.36 -0.44
N LYS A 34 -1.73 18.12 0.53
CA LYS A 34 -1.19 17.54 1.77
C LYS A 34 -2.25 16.78 2.57
N SER A 35 -3.46 17.30 2.64
CA SER A 35 -4.59 16.64 3.30
C SER A 35 -4.95 15.31 2.60
N LYS A 36 -5.05 15.34 1.27
CA LYS A 36 -5.29 14.14 0.45
C LYS A 36 -4.20 13.09 0.63
N HIS A 37 -2.92 13.49 0.57
CA HIS A 37 -1.80 12.57 0.80
C HIS A 37 -1.82 11.97 2.22
N SER A 38 -2.19 12.76 3.23
CA SER A 38 -2.34 12.28 4.61
C SER A 38 -3.42 11.19 4.71
N LEU A 39 -4.55 11.36 4.05
CA LEU A 39 -5.61 10.36 4.00
C LEU A 39 -5.16 9.08 3.30
N ILE A 40 -4.48 9.19 2.15
CA ILE A 40 -3.94 8.05 1.40
C ILE A 40 -2.93 7.27 2.25
N LYS A 41 -2.05 7.96 2.97
CA LYS A 41 -1.08 7.34 3.87
C LYS A 41 -1.73 6.66 5.07
N SER A 42 -2.77 7.25 5.64
CA SER A 42 -3.38 6.77 6.88
C SER A 42 -4.42 5.67 6.68
N ASN A 43 -5.06 5.61 5.51
CA ASN A 43 -6.18 4.69 5.26
C ASN A 43 -5.97 3.88 3.97
N PHE A 44 -6.05 2.56 4.10
CA PHE A 44 -5.80 1.64 2.99
C PHE A 44 -6.80 1.82 1.83
N MET A 45 -8.09 2.03 2.11
CA MET A 45 -9.07 2.23 1.05
C MET A 45 -8.85 3.52 0.26
N HIS A 46 -8.42 4.61 0.91
CA HIS A 46 -8.02 5.83 0.20
C HIS A 46 -6.81 5.58 -0.69
N PHE A 47 -5.85 4.75 -0.24
CA PHE A 47 -4.72 4.32 -1.06
C PHE A 47 -5.18 3.50 -2.27
N VAL A 48 -6.05 2.50 -2.06
CA VAL A 48 -6.60 1.68 -3.15
C VAL A 48 -7.27 2.55 -4.21
N LYS A 49 -8.18 3.42 -3.82
CA LYS A 49 -8.91 4.31 -4.76
C LYS A 49 -8.01 5.30 -5.49
N HIS A 50 -6.90 5.67 -4.89
CA HIS A 50 -5.93 6.55 -5.53
C HIS A 50 -5.07 5.80 -6.57
N MET A 51 -4.64 4.58 -6.26
CA MET A 51 -3.78 3.77 -7.13
C MET A 51 -4.56 2.96 -8.18
N TRP A 52 -5.86 2.81 -7.98
CA TRP A 52 -6.76 2.07 -8.87
C TRP A 52 -8.06 2.87 -9.09
N PRO A 53 -8.05 3.85 -10.03
CA PRO A 53 -9.19 4.76 -10.25
C PRO A 53 -10.52 4.07 -10.57
N ASP A 54 -10.48 2.97 -11.34
CA ASP A 54 -11.68 2.22 -11.76
C ASP A 54 -12.13 1.16 -10.73
N PHE A 55 -11.58 1.22 -9.51
CA PHE A 55 -11.91 0.27 -8.47
C PHE A 55 -13.35 0.43 -7.97
N ILE A 56 -14.12 -0.66 -8.05
CA ILE A 56 -15.49 -0.73 -7.53
C ILE A 56 -15.47 -1.30 -6.11
N GLU A 57 -15.83 -0.47 -5.14
CA GLU A 57 -15.84 -0.84 -3.74
C GLU A 57 -17.09 -1.65 -3.35
N GLY A 58 -16.89 -2.83 -2.74
CA GLY A 58 -17.92 -3.63 -2.10
C GLY A 58 -17.74 -3.67 -0.57
N GLU A 59 -18.72 -4.19 0.16
CA GLU A 59 -18.67 -4.27 1.63
C GLU A 59 -17.48 -5.09 2.16
N HIS A 60 -17.16 -6.21 1.51
CA HIS A 60 -16.00 -7.02 1.86
C HIS A 60 -14.68 -6.25 1.76
N HIS A 61 -14.57 -5.32 0.81
CA HIS A 61 -13.39 -4.46 0.68
C HIS A 61 -13.24 -3.49 1.85
N LYS A 62 -14.35 -2.94 2.35
CA LYS A 62 -14.34 -2.05 3.53
C LYS A 62 -13.86 -2.81 4.77
N ILE A 63 -14.38 -4.02 4.97
CA ILE A 63 -14.01 -4.89 6.11
C ILE A 63 -12.51 -5.19 6.07
N ILE A 64 -11.98 -5.63 4.92
CA ILE A 64 -10.55 -5.94 4.77
C ILE A 64 -9.71 -4.69 4.98
N SER A 65 -10.10 -3.56 4.39
CA SER A 65 -9.39 -2.30 4.52
C SER A 65 -9.27 -1.87 5.99
N GLU A 66 -10.34 -2.01 6.77
CA GLU A 66 -10.29 -1.75 8.21
C GLU A 66 -9.29 -2.65 8.93
N LYS A 67 -9.27 -3.96 8.60
CA LYS A 67 -8.31 -4.90 9.19
C LYS A 67 -6.87 -4.56 8.79
N PHE A 68 -6.61 -4.12 7.56
CA PHE A 68 -5.28 -3.67 7.14
C PHE A 68 -4.86 -2.36 7.83
N ASN A 69 -5.78 -1.44 8.07
CA ASN A 69 -5.51 -0.25 8.90
C ASN A 69 -5.12 -0.66 10.33
N ASN A 70 -5.81 -1.64 10.91
CA ASN A 70 -5.51 -2.17 12.24
C ASN A 70 -4.18 -2.93 12.28
N LEU A 71 -3.81 -3.65 11.21
CA LEU A 71 -2.51 -4.30 11.05
C LEU A 71 -1.39 -3.25 10.99
N LYS A 72 -1.53 -2.22 10.15
CA LYS A 72 -0.56 -1.12 10.04
C LYS A 72 -0.32 -0.41 11.36
N SER A 73 -1.39 -0.16 12.12
CA SER A 73 -1.30 0.52 13.43
C SER A 73 -0.79 -0.39 14.56
N GLY A 74 -0.63 -1.70 14.30
CA GLY A 74 -0.21 -2.68 15.31
C GLY A 74 -1.30 -3.10 16.29
N LYS A 75 -2.56 -2.69 16.09
CA LYS A 75 -3.71 -3.13 16.89
C LYS A 75 -3.94 -4.65 16.75
N ILE A 76 -3.70 -5.19 15.58
CA ILE A 76 -3.67 -6.63 15.33
C ILE A 76 -2.31 -7.01 14.75
N LYS A 77 -1.83 -8.21 15.10
CA LYS A 77 -0.53 -8.73 14.64
C LYS A 77 -0.67 -9.93 13.70
N ARG A 78 -1.84 -10.54 13.67
CA ARG A 78 -2.15 -11.71 12.85
C ARG A 78 -3.53 -11.53 12.25
N LEU A 79 -3.66 -11.85 10.97
CA LEU A 79 -4.91 -11.72 10.24
C LEU A 79 -5.02 -12.90 9.27
N ILE A 80 -6.15 -13.60 9.32
CA ILE A 80 -6.52 -14.60 8.33
C ILE A 80 -7.68 -14.02 7.51
N VAL A 81 -7.58 -14.10 6.19
CA VAL A 81 -8.58 -13.60 5.25
C VAL A 81 -9.05 -14.74 4.37
N ASN A 82 -10.26 -15.20 4.60
CA ASN A 82 -10.93 -16.19 3.75
C ASN A 82 -11.95 -15.47 2.87
N MET A 83 -11.81 -15.61 1.55
CA MET A 83 -12.71 -15.00 0.57
C MET A 83 -12.88 -15.93 -0.62
N PRO A 84 -14.04 -15.89 -1.27
CA PRO A 84 -14.24 -16.60 -2.54
C PRO A 84 -13.24 -16.15 -3.61
N PRO A 85 -12.95 -16.99 -4.61
CA PRO A 85 -12.15 -16.59 -5.77
C PRO A 85 -12.71 -15.33 -6.45
N ARG A 86 -11.86 -14.57 -7.13
CA ARG A 86 -12.22 -13.35 -7.89
C ARG A 86 -12.82 -12.19 -7.07
N HIS A 87 -12.66 -12.21 -5.74
CA HIS A 87 -13.05 -11.11 -4.85
C HIS A 87 -11.87 -10.22 -4.43
N THR A 88 -10.85 -10.12 -5.28
CA THR A 88 -9.67 -9.23 -5.12
C THR A 88 -8.77 -9.49 -3.90
N LYS A 89 -8.92 -10.65 -3.19
CA LYS A 89 -8.12 -11.01 -2.02
C LYS A 89 -6.62 -10.78 -2.26
N SER A 90 -6.06 -11.42 -3.27
CA SER A 90 -4.63 -11.35 -3.58
C SER A 90 -4.20 -9.98 -4.11
N GLU A 91 -5.05 -9.26 -4.86
CA GLU A 91 -4.75 -7.90 -5.27
C GLU A 91 -4.61 -6.97 -4.06
N PHE A 92 -5.45 -7.15 -3.05
CA PHE A 92 -5.38 -6.36 -1.82
C PHE A 92 -4.21 -6.79 -0.92
N ALA A 93 -4.11 -8.10 -0.61
CA ALA A 93 -3.17 -8.60 0.37
C ALA A 93 -1.75 -8.75 -0.17
N SER A 94 -1.58 -9.22 -1.42
CA SER A 94 -0.27 -9.60 -1.97
C SER A 94 0.33 -8.55 -2.89
N PHE A 95 -0.45 -7.56 -3.35
CA PHE A 95 0.00 -6.50 -4.23
C PHE A 95 -0.10 -5.11 -3.58
N LEU A 96 -1.30 -4.64 -3.23
CA LEU A 96 -1.50 -3.27 -2.75
C LEU A 96 -1.03 -3.06 -1.31
N LEU A 97 -1.26 -4.04 -0.41
CA LEU A 97 -0.84 -3.95 0.98
C LEU A 97 0.68 -3.81 1.14
N PRO A 98 1.54 -4.65 0.50
CA PRO A 98 2.98 -4.48 0.55
C PRO A 98 3.44 -3.09 0.14
N ALA A 99 2.94 -2.59 -0.99
CA ALA A 99 3.29 -1.26 -1.49
C ALA A 99 2.90 -0.15 -0.50
N TRP A 100 1.67 -0.22 0.05
CA TRP A 100 1.20 0.75 1.04
C TRP A 100 1.98 0.71 2.35
N MET A 101 2.31 -0.49 2.84
CA MET A 101 3.07 -0.67 4.07
C MET A 101 4.50 -0.15 3.94
N ILE A 102 5.19 -0.47 2.85
CA ILE A 102 6.55 0.01 2.57
C ILE A 102 6.55 1.54 2.33
N GLY A 103 5.55 2.07 1.64
CA GLY A 103 5.41 3.51 1.44
C GLY A 103 5.34 4.28 2.76
N ASN A 104 4.66 3.72 3.74
CA ASN A 104 4.54 4.30 5.08
C ASN A 104 5.74 4.01 5.98
N ARG A 105 6.43 2.88 5.77
CA ARG A 105 7.60 2.45 6.55
C ARG A 105 8.70 2.00 5.59
N PRO A 106 9.51 2.92 5.06
CA PRO A 106 10.46 2.61 4.00
C PRO A 106 11.55 1.59 4.36
N LYS A 107 11.73 1.29 5.64
CA LYS A 107 12.67 0.27 6.15
C LYS A 107 12.02 -1.09 6.39
N LEU A 108 10.73 -1.23 6.09
CA LEU A 108 9.98 -2.47 6.36
C LEU A 108 10.53 -3.63 5.52
N LYS A 109 10.67 -4.78 6.15
CA LYS A 109 11.05 -6.04 5.50
C LYS A 109 9.82 -6.91 5.33
N ILE A 110 9.52 -7.30 4.10
CA ILE A 110 8.37 -8.13 3.75
C ILE A 110 8.84 -9.44 3.13
N ILE A 111 8.28 -10.55 3.63
CA ILE A 111 8.34 -11.85 2.97
C ILE A 111 6.95 -12.15 2.41
N GLN A 112 6.89 -12.44 1.12
CA GLN A 112 5.69 -12.87 0.40
C GLN A 112 5.84 -14.33 0.02
N ALA A 113 5.06 -15.21 0.63
CA ALA A 113 5.02 -16.63 0.32
C ALA A 113 3.73 -16.99 -0.43
N THR A 114 3.85 -17.78 -1.49
CA THR A 114 2.72 -18.36 -2.22
C THR A 114 3.04 -19.82 -2.55
N HIS A 115 2.07 -20.60 -3.05
CA HIS A 115 2.31 -21.99 -3.45
C HIS A 115 3.53 -22.10 -4.36
N THR A 116 3.66 -21.28 -5.40
CA THR A 116 4.83 -21.27 -6.30
C THR A 116 5.63 -19.98 -6.19
N ALA A 117 6.95 -20.08 -6.35
CA ALA A 117 7.82 -18.90 -6.38
C ALA A 117 7.46 -17.94 -7.53
N GLU A 118 7.00 -18.47 -8.67
CA GLU A 118 6.59 -17.67 -9.83
C GLU A 118 5.43 -16.73 -9.48
N LEU A 119 4.41 -17.23 -8.78
CA LEU A 119 3.28 -16.41 -8.35
C LEU A 119 3.71 -15.31 -7.38
N ALA A 120 4.58 -15.64 -6.40
CA ALA A 120 5.13 -14.65 -5.47
C ALA A 120 5.94 -13.56 -6.21
N VAL A 121 6.77 -13.94 -7.18
CA VAL A 121 7.55 -13.02 -8.01
C VAL A 121 6.65 -12.12 -8.86
N ARG A 122 5.52 -12.64 -9.37
CA ARG A 122 4.51 -11.84 -10.09
C ARG A 122 3.96 -10.71 -9.23
N PHE A 123 3.60 -10.99 -7.98
CA PHE A 123 3.15 -9.95 -7.05
C PHE A 123 4.25 -8.97 -6.70
N GLY A 124 5.48 -9.45 -6.49
CA GLY A 124 6.64 -8.60 -6.25
C GLY A 124 6.91 -7.64 -7.40
N ARG A 125 6.76 -8.09 -8.64
CA ARG A 125 6.87 -7.26 -9.85
C ARG A 125 5.78 -6.19 -9.90
N LYS A 126 4.52 -6.57 -9.63
CA LYS A 126 3.39 -5.62 -9.59
C LYS A 126 3.62 -4.54 -8.53
N ALA A 127 3.99 -4.93 -7.31
CA ALA A 127 4.26 -3.98 -6.23
C ALA A 127 5.42 -3.03 -6.57
N LYS A 128 6.49 -3.57 -7.17
CA LYS A 128 7.64 -2.79 -7.63
C LYS A 128 7.23 -1.74 -8.68
N HIS A 129 6.46 -2.14 -9.71
CA HIS A 129 6.00 -1.23 -10.76
C HIS A 129 5.08 -0.14 -10.19
N LEU A 130 4.19 -0.48 -9.24
CA LEU A 130 3.35 0.51 -8.58
C LEU A 130 4.20 1.53 -7.82
N MET A 131 5.20 1.07 -7.07
CA MET A 131 6.09 1.97 -6.31
C MET A 131 6.95 2.85 -7.22
N ASP A 132 7.15 2.47 -8.47
CA ASP A 132 7.89 3.27 -9.45
C ASP A 132 7.02 4.23 -10.26
N SER A 133 5.69 4.14 -10.13
CA SER A 133 4.76 5.07 -10.78
C SER A 133 4.83 6.48 -10.21
N GLU A 134 4.51 7.47 -11.03
CA GLU A 134 4.51 8.88 -10.60
C GLU A 134 3.44 9.15 -9.55
N GLU A 135 2.26 8.53 -9.65
CA GLU A 135 1.16 8.64 -8.70
C GLU A 135 1.58 8.15 -7.30
N TYR A 136 2.37 7.08 -7.23
CA TYR A 136 2.89 6.59 -5.96
C TYR A 136 3.98 7.52 -5.41
N LYS A 137 4.90 7.96 -6.26
CA LYS A 137 6.01 8.85 -5.90
C LYS A 137 5.56 10.22 -5.41
N ASP A 138 4.41 10.69 -5.91
CA ASP A 138 3.79 11.94 -5.44
C ASP A 138 3.32 11.82 -3.97
N VAL A 139 2.78 10.68 -3.60
CA VAL A 139 2.29 10.44 -2.23
C VAL A 139 3.40 10.03 -1.27
N PHE A 140 4.28 9.12 -1.68
CA PHE A 140 5.29 8.52 -0.80
C PHE A 140 6.72 8.94 -1.17
N PRO A 141 7.55 9.31 -0.17
CA PRO A 141 8.96 9.66 -0.41
C PRO A 141 9.84 8.42 -0.64
N THR A 142 9.30 7.21 -0.45
CA THR A 142 10.01 5.94 -0.61
C THR A 142 10.39 5.74 -2.06
N ARG A 143 11.66 5.37 -2.30
CA ARG A 143 12.20 5.07 -3.63
C ARG A 143 12.82 3.68 -3.63
N LEU A 144 12.77 3.04 -4.78
CA LEU A 144 13.48 1.77 -5.02
C LEU A 144 15.00 2.05 -5.11
N GLN A 145 15.78 1.08 -4.68
CA GLN A 145 17.22 1.12 -4.86
C GLN A 145 17.55 0.89 -6.35
N GLU A 146 18.46 1.70 -6.93
CA GLU A 146 18.71 1.73 -8.38
C GLU A 146 19.21 0.39 -8.95
N ASP A 147 20.03 -0.34 -8.19
CA ASP A 147 20.59 -1.63 -8.58
C ASP A 147 19.64 -2.81 -8.32
N SER A 148 18.49 -2.57 -7.69
CA SER A 148 17.50 -3.58 -7.31
C SER A 148 16.63 -4.00 -8.51
N LYS A 149 17.20 -4.79 -9.46
CA LYS A 149 16.55 -5.14 -10.74
C LYS A 149 15.63 -6.36 -10.66
N ALA A 150 15.83 -7.26 -9.71
CA ALA A 150 15.07 -8.51 -9.62
C ALA A 150 13.60 -8.27 -9.26
N ALA A 151 12.69 -9.00 -9.91
CA ALA A 151 11.24 -8.86 -9.66
C ALA A 151 10.80 -9.49 -8.34
N GLY A 152 11.45 -10.57 -7.92
CA GLY A 152 11.12 -11.30 -6.70
C GLY A 152 11.90 -10.86 -5.47
N ARG A 153 12.92 -10.03 -5.64
CA ARG A 153 13.70 -9.49 -4.53
C ARG A 153 14.18 -8.09 -4.87
N TRP A 154 13.71 -7.13 -4.11
CA TRP A 154 14.09 -5.74 -4.30
C TRP A 154 14.15 -5.00 -2.97
N GLN A 155 14.85 -3.89 -2.97
CA GLN A 155 15.09 -3.07 -1.79
C GLN A 155 14.66 -1.63 -2.05
N THR A 156 14.33 -0.93 -0.97
CA THR A 156 14.17 0.51 -0.99
C THR A 156 15.51 1.21 -0.73
N ALA A 157 15.66 2.43 -1.19
CA ALA A 157 16.83 3.25 -0.91
C ALA A 157 17.06 3.48 0.61
N GLN A 158 16.01 3.29 1.42
CA GLN A 158 16.06 3.45 2.87
C GLN A 158 16.35 2.13 3.63
N GLY A 159 16.56 1.02 2.92
CA GLY A 159 16.93 -0.28 3.49
C GLY A 159 15.77 -1.21 3.85
N GLY A 160 14.56 -0.95 3.34
CA GLY A 160 13.48 -1.94 3.35
C GLY A 160 13.72 -3.02 2.30
N GLU A 161 13.08 -4.18 2.47
CA GLU A 161 13.24 -5.32 1.57
C GLU A 161 11.88 -5.97 1.27
N TYR A 162 11.68 -6.38 0.03
CA TYR A 162 10.65 -7.31 -0.37
C TYR A 162 11.29 -8.58 -0.89
N PHE A 163 10.86 -9.73 -0.39
CA PHE A 163 11.36 -11.05 -0.77
C PHE A 163 10.19 -11.98 -1.10
N ALA A 164 10.12 -12.41 -2.34
CA ALA A 164 9.14 -13.37 -2.85
C ALA A 164 9.70 -14.79 -2.80
N VAL A 165 8.90 -15.74 -2.32
CA VAL A 165 9.29 -17.13 -2.15
C VAL A 165 8.11 -18.07 -2.38
N GLY A 166 8.35 -19.28 -2.91
CA GLY A 166 7.41 -20.39 -2.85
C GLY A 166 7.43 -21.05 -1.47
N VAL A 167 6.36 -21.73 -1.09
CA VAL A 167 6.24 -22.40 0.23
C VAL A 167 7.41 -23.34 0.52
N GLU A 168 7.94 -24.05 -0.49
CA GLU A 168 9.10 -24.93 -0.36
C GLU A 168 10.45 -24.20 -0.45
N GLY A 169 10.42 -22.89 -0.65
CA GLY A 169 11.62 -22.08 -0.82
C GLY A 169 12.34 -21.80 0.50
N ALA A 170 13.67 -21.61 0.42
CA ALA A 170 14.49 -21.35 1.59
C ALA A 170 14.24 -19.94 2.15
N VAL A 171 13.68 -19.87 3.36
CA VAL A 171 13.45 -18.62 4.13
C VAL A 171 14.38 -18.56 5.35
N THR A 172 15.17 -19.59 5.57
CA THR A 172 16.05 -19.71 6.74
C THR A 172 17.01 -18.52 6.83
N GLY A 173 17.13 -17.95 8.02
CA GLY A 173 18.03 -16.81 8.28
C GLY A 173 17.46 -15.44 7.85
N ARG A 174 16.22 -15.34 7.35
CA ARG A 174 15.59 -14.07 6.99
C ARG A 174 14.60 -13.65 8.06
N GLY A 175 14.75 -12.41 8.56
CA GLY A 175 13.75 -11.74 9.37
C GLY A 175 12.78 -10.92 8.51
N ALA A 176 11.51 -10.85 8.93
CA ALA A 176 10.52 -10.00 8.32
C ALA A 176 9.69 -9.27 9.38
N ASP A 177 9.30 -8.04 9.08
CA ASP A 177 8.33 -7.28 9.85
C ASP A 177 6.90 -7.62 9.45
N LEU A 178 6.70 -8.05 8.19
CA LEU A 178 5.44 -8.51 7.63
C LEU A 178 5.66 -9.79 6.82
N LEU A 179 4.98 -10.85 7.21
CA LEU A 179 4.89 -12.09 6.45
C LEU A 179 3.49 -12.17 5.83
N ILE A 180 3.43 -12.33 4.52
CA ILE A 180 2.20 -12.55 3.77
C ILE A 180 2.26 -13.97 3.20
N ILE A 181 1.25 -14.77 3.49
CA ILE A 181 1.07 -16.11 2.93
C ILE A 181 -0.25 -16.09 2.15
N ASP A 182 -0.16 -16.25 0.84
CA ASP A 182 -1.32 -16.22 -0.06
C ASP A 182 -1.40 -17.52 -0.86
N ASP A 183 -2.50 -18.23 -0.69
CA ASP A 183 -2.80 -19.53 -1.32
C ASP A 183 -1.59 -20.48 -1.30
N PRO A 184 -1.18 -20.96 -0.09
CA PRO A 184 0.04 -21.75 0.08
C PRO A 184 -0.05 -23.19 -0.45
N HIS A 185 -1.25 -23.66 -0.77
CA HIS A 185 -1.51 -24.99 -1.27
C HIS A 185 -2.15 -24.94 -2.66
N SER A 186 -1.83 -25.94 -3.50
CA SER A 186 -2.57 -26.17 -4.74
C SER A 186 -3.92 -26.84 -4.47
N GLU A 187 -4.81 -26.84 -5.46
CA GLU A 187 -6.06 -27.60 -5.39
C GLU A 187 -5.80 -29.10 -5.20
N GLN A 188 -4.73 -29.63 -5.81
CA GLN A 188 -4.33 -31.02 -5.66
C GLN A 188 -3.84 -31.35 -4.24
N ASP A 189 -3.08 -30.44 -3.61
CA ASP A 189 -2.64 -30.62 -2.22
C ASP A 189 -3.86 -30.67 -1.28
N ALA A 190 -4.84 -29.80 -1.50
CA ALA A 190 -6.07 -29.77 -0.72
C ALA A 190 -6.89 -31.05 -0.86
N MET A 191 -6.90 -31.67 -2.05
CA MET A 191 -7.57 -32.95 -2.31
C MET A 191 -6.80 -34.16 -1.75
N ASN A 192 -5.47 -34.07 -1.69
CA ASN A 192 -4.60 -35.14 -1.20
C ASN A 192 -4.26 -35.03 0.29
N ALA A 193 -4.73 -34.00 0.99
CA ALA A 193 -4.62 -33.89 2.43
C ALA A 193 -5.41 -35.05 3.07
N LYS A 194 -4.78 -36.22 3.14
CA LYS A 194 -5.25 -37.31 3.99
C LYS A 194 -5.13 -36.83 5.41
N SER A 195 -6.28 -36.78 6.06
CA SER A 195 -6.47 -36.66 7.50
C SER A 195 -5.47 -37.43 8.32
#